data_5f9263f761a719fa500924e3a75740f6
#
_entry.id   5f9263f761a719fa500924e3a75740f6
#
_cell.length_a   1.000
_cell.length_b   1.000
_cell.length_c   1.000
_cell.angle_alpha   90.00
_cell.angle_beta   90.00
_cell.angle_gamma   90.00
#
_symmetry.space_group_name_H-M   'P 1'
#
loop_
_entity.id
_entity.type
_entity.pdbx_description
1 polymer ?
#
loop_
_entity_poly.entity_id
_entity_poly.type
_entity_poly.pdbx_seq_one_letter_code
_entity_poly.pdbx_strand_id
1 'polypeptide(L)'
;VETIKWNSDSASIWTKKLTISVPFVNPDDCEVVLDTSAAALAEFCEKDNAWYNLAPEEAYYITGDTVLAAGASELVVTLNVDLSALPSVYRCSIPVVLRSTSKNYAINEKNYYYLLHLQQDETYSIMDRTSWICDYSNSWHENFNNHYKMIDGDTTTFWEAAYNSSKTDCDEQGGTFRCPFEIVWNLGNVHNLVGVSLTRRANNADLYTGYVEVSEDNVNWTKVVAFDFISQ
;
A
#
# COMPACT_ATOMS: atom_id res chain seq x y z
N VAL A 1 3.81 -12.02 -12.03
CA VAL A 1 3.65 -10.64 -11.50
C VAL A 1 3.82 -9.67 -12.65
N GLU A 2 2.92 -8.71 -12.77
CA GLU A 2 2.96 -7.66 -13.80
C GLU A 2 2.67 -6.31 -13.12
N THR A 3 3.30 -5.25 -13.61
CA THR A 3 3.02 -3.89 -13.18
C THR A 3 2.55 -3.07 -14.38
N ILE A 4 1.41 -2.42 -14.26
CA ILE A 4 0.97 -1.42 -15.23
C ILE A 4 0.99 -0.04 -14.61
N LYS A 5 1.37 0.94 -15.43
CA LYS A 5 1.28 2.35 -15.09
C LYS A 5 0.09 2.95 -15.82
N TRP A 6 -0.65 3.80 -15.14
CA TRP A 6 -1.82 4.46 -15.69
C TRP A 6 -1.86 5.95 -15.30
N ASN A 7 -2.53 6.74 -16.10
CA ASN A 7 -2.77 8.17 -15.86
C ASN A 7 -4.19 8.53 -16.34
N SER A 8 -4.57 9.78 -16.21
CA SER A 8 -5.88 10.29 -16.63
C SER A 8 -6.17 10.10 -18.12
N ASP A 9 -5.13 9.97 -18.95
CA ASP A 9 -5.24 9.79 -20.41
C ASP A 9 -5.27 8.31 -20.82
N SER A 10 -5.12 7.40 -19.86
CA SER A 10 -5.20 5.96 -20.11
C SER A 10 -6.62 5.56 -20.50
N ALA A 11 -6.75 4.50 -21.30
CA ALA A 11 -8.06 3.91 -21.58
C ALA A 11 -8.75 3.56 -20.25
N SER A 12 -10.06 3.82 -20.16
CA SER A 12 -10.82 3.59 -18.92
C SER A 12 -10.80 2.13 -18.49
N ILE A 13 -10.82 1.20 -19.45
CA ILE A 13 -10.77 -0.24 -19.18
C ILE A 13 -9.46 -0.84 -19.68
N TRP A 14 -8.73 -1.45 -18.78
CA TRP A 14 -7.58 -2.29 -19.12
C TRP A 14 -7.96 -3.76 -18.98
N THR A 15 -7.45 -4.62 -19.86
CA THR A 15 -7.81 -6.04 -19.87
C THR A 15 -6.59 -6.95 -20.00
N LYS A 16 -6.65 -8.12 -19.34
CA LYS A 16 -5.64 -9.17 -19.43
C LYS A 16 -6.29 -10.53 -19.55
N LYS A 17 -5.93 -11.28 -20.58
CA LYS A 17 -6.29 -12.69 -20.70
C LYS A 17 -5.36 -13.53 -19.83
N LEU A 18 -5.95 -14.39 -19.02
CA LEU A 18 -5.27 -15.37 -18.19
C LEU A 18 -5.66 -16.76 -18.66
N THR A 19 -4.68 -17.59 -18.94
CA THR A 19 -4.90 -18.97 -19.40
C THR A 19 -4.64 -19.93 -18.25
N ILE A 20 -5.61 -20.77 -17.95
CA ILE A 20 -5.52 -21.90 -17.04
C ILE A 20 -5.44 -23.14 -17.91
N SER A 21 -4.38 -23.95 -17.74
CA SER A 21 -4.16 -25.12 -18.58
C SER A 21 -3.88 -26.38 -17.78
N VAL A 22 -4.26 -27.50 -18.36
CA VAL A 22 -3.91 -28.84 -17.88
C VAL A 22 -3.05 -29.55 -18.93
N PRO A 23 -2.09 -30.42 -18.52
CA PRO A 23 -1.17 -31.09 -19.46
C PRO A 23 -1.78 -32.27 -20.20
N PHE A 24 -3.10 -32.35 -20.25
CA PHE A 24 -3.86 -33.42 -20.89
C PHE A 24 -5.20 -32.86 -21.40
N VAL A 25 -5.88 -33.64 -22.23
CA VAL A 25 -7.26 -33.34 -22.68
C VAL A 25 -8.19 -33.70 -21.51
N ASN A 26 -8.96 -32.71 -21.06
CA ASN A 26 -9.86 -32.89 -19.92
C ASN A 26 -11.02 -33.87 -20.31
N PRO A 27 -11.24 -34.98 -19.59
CA PRO A 27 -12.27 -35.94 -19.97
C PRO A 27 -13.69 -35.47 -19.67
N ASP A 28 -13.87 -34.61 -18.67
CA ASP A 28 -15.17 -34.12 -18.21
C ASP A 28 -15.08 -32.62 -17.90
N ASP A 29 -16.21 -31.94 -17.78
CA ASP A 29 -16.27 -30.58 -17.34
C ASP A 29 -15.63 -30.41 -15.93
N CYS A 30 -14.83 -29.36 -15.77
CA CYS A 30 -14.09 -29.10 -14.55
C CYS A 30 -14.24 -27.62 -14.16
N GLU A 31 -14.97 -27.35 -13.07
CA GLU A 31 -15.08 -26.01 -12.52
C GLU A 31 -13.75 -25.55 -11.90
N VAL A 32 -13.46 -24.28 -12.07
CA VAL A 32 -12.26 -23.61 -11.59
C VAL A 32 -12.64 -22.50 -10.63
N VAL A 33 -12.01 -22.46 -9.48
CA VAL A 33 -12.21 -21.42 -8.45
C VAL A 33 -11.02 -20.46 -8.47
N LEU A 34 -11.30 -19.19 -8.73
CA LEU A 34 -10.35 -18.09 -8.66
C LEU A 34 -10.65 -17.20 -7.46
N ASP A 35 -9.60 -16.77 -6.78
CA ASP A 35 -9.68 -15.93 -5.59
C ASP A 35 -8.95 -14.60 -5.83
N THR A 36 -9.66 -13.50 -5.64
CA THR A 36 -9.15 -12.13 -5.79
C THR A 36 -9.26 -11.34 -4.48
N SER A 37 -9.45 -12.01 -3.36
CA SER A 37 -9.74 -11.42 -2.07
C SER A 37 -8.53 -10.75 -1.39
N ALA A 38 -8.81 -9.97 -0.36
CA ALA A 38 -7.78 -9.42 0.53
C ALA A 38 -6.93 -10.52 1.19
N ALA A 39 -7.53 -11.68 1.50
CA ALA A 39 -6.79 -12.82 2.06
C ALA A 39 -5.78 -13.37 1.04
N ALA A 40 -6.16 -13.47 -0.24
CA ALA A 40 -5.24 -13.86 -1.31
C ALA A 40 -4.08 -12.86 -1.45
N LEU A 41 -4.34 -11.56 -1.31
CA LEU A 41 -3.29 -10.54 -1.36
C LEU A 41 -2.34 -10.62 -0.17
N ALA A 42 -2.86 -10.90 1.03
CA ALA A 42 -2.05 -11.04 2.24
C ALA A 42 -0.99 -12.14 2.12
N GLU A 43 -1.29 -13.24 1.41
CA GLU A 43 -0.30 -14.31 1.14
C GLU A 43 0.90 -13.79 0.33
N PHE A 44 0.68 -12.82 -0.59
CA PHE A 44 1.78 -12.20 -1.32
C PHE A 44 2.54 -11.19 -0.48
N CYS A 45 1.87 -10.45 0.39
CA CYS A 45 2.52 -9.56 1.34
C CYS A 45 3.52 -10.32 2.23
N GLU A 46 3.11 -11.47 2.75
CA GLU A 46 3.99 -12.34 3.55
C GLU A 46 5.14 -12.92 2.72
N LYS A 47 4.82 -13.46 1.55
CA LYS A 47 5.80 -14.10 0.67
C LYS A 47 6.89 -13.14 0.19
N ASP A 48 6.50 -11.92 -0.18
CA ASP A 48 7.38 -10.92 -0.76
C ASP A 48 8.01 -10.02 0.30
N ASN A 49 7.61 -10.19 1.58
CA ASN A 49 7.94 -9.31 2.69
C ASN A 49 7.67 -7.83 2.34
N ALA A 50 6.51 -7.57 1.77
CA ALA A 50 6.10 -6.28 1.24
C ALA A 50 4.66 -5.97 1.65
N TRP A 51 4.28 -4.71 1.55
CA TRP A 51 2.92 -4.28 1.81
C TRP A 51 2.24 -3.87 0.51
N TYR A 52 1.12 -4.53 0.19
CA TYR A 52 0.29 -4.23 -0.96
C TYR A 52 -1.12 -3.84 -0.52
N ASN A 53 -1.68 -2.81 -1.12
CA ASN A 53 -3.08 -2.43 -0.93
C ASN A 53 -3.94 -3.12 -1.97
N LEU A 54 -5.05 -3.73 -1.57
CA LEU A 54 -6.01 -4.29 -2.50
C LEU A 54 -6.67 -3.16 -3.30
N ALA A 55 -6.85 -3.36 -4.61
CA ALA A 55 -7.67 -2.47 -5.41
C ALA A 55 -9.13 -2.51 -4.93
N PRO A 56 -9.91 -1.41 -5.06
CA PRO A 56 -11.33 -1.42 -4.75
C PRO A 56 -12.07 -2.52 -5.52
N GLU A 57 -13.01 -3.19 -4.88
CA GLU A 57 -13.74 -4.31 -5.46
C GLU A 57 -14.51 -3.92 -6.74
N GLU A 58 -15.01 -2.69 -6.78
CA GLU A 58 -15.71 -2.13 -7.94
C GLU A 58 -14.80 -1.81 -9.12
N ALA A 59 -13.49 -1.74 -8.90
CA ALA A 59 -12.52 -1.38 -9.93
C ALA A 59 -12.09 -2.55 -10.82
N TYR A 60 -12.46 -3.79 -10.50
CA TYR A 60 -12.06 -4.94 -11.30
C TYR A 60 -13.06 -6.09 -11.25
N TYR A 61 -13.06 -6.88 -12.32
CA TYR A 61 -13.89 -8.07 -12.41
C TYR A 61 -13.30 -9.07 -13.42
N ILE A 62 -13.63 -10.34 -13.23
CA ILE A 62 -13.23 -11.41 -14.14
C ILE A 62 -14.43 -11.76 -15.04
N THR A 63 -14.18 -11.88 -16.34
CA THR A 63 -15.13 -12.38 -17.32
C THR A 63 -14.59 -13.62 -18.01
N GLY A 64 -15.47 -14.37 -18.63
CA GLY A 64 -15.18 -15.64 -19.27
C GLY A 64 -15.88 -16.79 -18.56
N ASP A 65 -15.67 -17.97 -19.08
CA ASP A 65 -16.19 -19.19 -18.46
C ASP A 65 -15.34 -19.58 -17.25
N THR A 66 -15.94 -20.16 -16.24
CA THR A 66 -15.25 -20.77 -15.10
C THR A 66 -15.19 -22.27 -15.19
N VAL A 67 -15.60 -22.85 -16.29
CA VAL A 67 -15.60 -24.28 -16.56
C VAL A 67 -14.63 -24.62 -17.69
N LEU A 68 -13.62 -25.41 -17.37
CA LEU A 68 -12.79 -26.07 -18.37
C LEU A 68 -13.62 -27.22 -18.95
N ALA A 69 -14.08 -27.05 -20.16
CA ALA A 69 -14.99 -28.01 -20.82
C ALA A 69 -14.32 -29.35 -21.08
N ALA A 70 -15.15 -30.42 -21.15
CA ALA A 70 -14.70 -31.71 -21.61
C ALA A 70 -14.13 -31.61 -23.03
N GLY A 71 -13.00 -32.27 -23.28
CA GLY A 71 -12.28 -32.19 -24.55
C GLY A 71 -11.31 -31.01 -24.67
N ALA A 72 -11.34 -30.05 -23.74
CA ALA A 72 -10.40 -28.93 -23.71
C ALA A 72 -9.18 -29.19 -22.82
N SER A 73 -8.08 -28.52 -23.09
CA SER A 73 -6.88 -28.50 -22.27
C SER A 73 -6.58 -27.09 -21.69
N GLU A 74 -7.36 -26.09 -22.13
CA GLU A 74 -7.17 -24.70 -21.73
C GLU A 74 -8.51 -24.00 -21.46
N LEU A 75 -8.51 -23.15 -20.47
CA LEU A 75 -9.58 -22.22 -20.14
C LEU A 75 -9.00 -20.81 -20.12
N VAL A 76 -9.65 -19.87 -20.80
CA VAL A 76 -9.23 -18.47 -20.82
C VAL A 76 -10.26 -17.62 -20.09
N VAL A 77 -9.80 -16.90 -19.07
CA VAL A 77 -10.58 -15.86 -18.38
C VAL A 77 -9.96 -14.51 -18.68
N THR A 78 -10.73 -13.44 -18.54
CA THR A 78 -10.24 -12.08 -18.74
C THR A 78 -10.40 -11.28 -17.46
N LEU A 79 -9.30 -10.80 -16.92
CA LEU A 79 -9.29 -9.77 -15.88
C LEU A 79 -9.52 -8.41 -16.56
N ASN A 80 -10.55 -7.70 -16.12
CA ASN A 80 -10.88 -6.36 -16.55
C ASN A 80 -10.66 -5.43 -15.38
N VAL A 81 -10.03 -4.27 -15.63
CA VAL A 81 -9.77 -3.24 -14.63
C VAL A 81 -10.29 -1.92 -15.15
N ASP A 82 -11.24 -1.34 -14.42
CA ASP A 82 -11.70 0.02 -14.66
C ASP A 82 -10.76 1.00 -13.95
N LEU A 83 -9.87 1.60 -14.73
CA LEU A 83 -8.88 2.53 -14.22
C LEU A 83 -9.52 3.82 -13.70
N SER A 84 -10.74 4.17 -14.15
CA SER A 84 -11.46 5.35 -13.68
C SER A 84 -12.08 5.15 -12.30
N ALA A 85 -12.32 3.92 -11.89
CA ALA A 85 -12.82 3.56 -10.57
C ALA A 85 -11.69 3.42 -9.52
N LEU A 86 -10.43 3.46 -9.95
CA LEU A 86 -9.31 3.46 -9.01
C LEU A 86 -9.26 4.81 -8.30
N PRO A 87 -9.19 4.82 -6.95
CA PRO A 87 -8.93 6.04 -6.23
C PRO A 87 -7.56 6.57 -6.66
N SER A 88 -7.34 7.87 -6.48
CA SER A 88 -6.03 8.50 -6.68
C SER A 88 -5.04 7.99 -5.63
N VAL A 89 -4.90 6.68 -5.54
CA VAL A 89 -3.92 6.00 -4.70
C VAL A 89 -2.70 5.68 -5.51
N TYR A 90 -1.56 5.91 -4.90
CA TYR A 90 -0.25 5.74 -5.50
C TYR A 90 -0.02 4.32 -6.03
N ARG A 91 -0.47 3.29 -5.29
CA ARG A 91 -0.33 1.87 -5.68
C ARG A 91 -1.45 1.02 -5.07
N CYS A 92 -1.97 0.12 -5.88
CA CYS A 92 -2.79 -1.00 -5.40
C CYS A 92 -2.48 -2.25 -6.20
N SER A 93 -3.02 -3.39 -5.78
CA SER A 93 -2.73 -4.66 -6.41
C SER A 93 -3.99 -5.51 -6.50
N ILE A 94 -4.05 -6.35 -7.52
CA ILE A 94 -5.13 -7.31 -7.74
C ILE A 94 -4.49 -8.71 -7.79
N PRO A 95 -4.75 -9.57 -6.80
CA PRO A 95 -4.38 -10.97 -6.87
C PRO A 95 -5.42 -11.74 -7.70
N VAL A 96 -4.99 -12.71 -8.48
CA VAL A 96 -5.86 -13.73 -9.08
C VAL A 96 -5.21 -15.08 -8.80
N VAL A 97 -5.76 -15.82 -7.87
CA VAL A 97 -5.19 -17.07 -7.37
C VAL A 97 -6.09 -18.24 -7.72
N LEU A 98 -5.53 -19.26 -8.35
CA LEU A 98 -6.22 -20.53 -8.57
C LEU A 98 -6.26 -21.32 -7.26
N ARG A 99 -7.45 -21.52 -6.68
CA ARG A 99 -7.61 -22.18 -5.40
C ARG A 99 -7.93 -23.66 -5.48
N SER A 100 -8.82 -24.01 -6.37
CA SER A 100 -9.26 -25.41 -6.51
C SER A 100 -9.90 -25.65 -7.86
N THR A 101 -10.09 -26.92 -8.15
CA THR A 101 -10.90 -27.40 -9.26
C THR A 101 -11.88 -28.46 -8.75
N SER A 102 -13.04 -28.57 -9.38
CA SER A 102 -14.07 -29.58 -9.00
C SER A 102 -13.58 -31.03 -9.16
N LYS A 103 -12.54 -31.24 -9.95
CA LYS A 103 -11.89 -32.54 -10.16
C LYS A 103 -10.68 -32.79 -9.24
N ASN A 104 -10.38 -31.88 -8.31
CA ASN A 104 -9.22 -31.98 -7.40
C ASN A 104 -7.88 -32.17 -8.15
N TYR A 105 -7.73 -31.55 -9.32
CA TYR A 105 -6.46 -31.56 -10.02
C TYR A 105 -5.38 -30.86 -9.19
N ALA A 106 -4.19 -31.44 -9.16
CA ALA A 106 -3.06 -30.83 -8.48
C ALA A 106 -2.70 -29.48 -9.12
N ILE A 107 -2.67 -28.44 -8.31
CA ILE A 107 -2.29 -27.09 -8.73
C ILE A 107 -0.78 -26.97 -8.73
N ASN A 108 -0.23 -26.43 -9.81
CA ASN A 108 1.21 -26.19 -9.91
C ASN A 108 1.60 -25.00 -9.03
N GLU A 109 2.32 -25.27 -7.95
CA GLU A 109 2.77 -24.27 -6.95
C GLU A 109 3.63 -23.13 -7.52
N LYS A 110 4.16 -23.28 -8.73
CA LYS A 110 4.99 -22.23 -9.37
C LYS A 110 4.15 -21.26 -10.20
N ASN A 111 2.99 -21.70 -10.72
CA ASN A 111 2.21 -20.96 -11.73
C ASN A 111 0.71 -20.94 -11.40
N TYR A 112 0.34 -20.86 -10.13
CA TYR A 112 -1.06 -20.89 -9.69
C TYR A 112 -1.68 -19.51 -9.50
N TYR A 113 -0.93 -18.45 -9.78
CA TYR A 113 -1.38 -17.10 -9.53
C TYR A 113 -0.93 -16.09 -10.60
N TYR A 114 -1.68 -15.01 -10.67
CA TYR A 114 -1.31 -13.78 -11.33
C TYR A 114 -1.48 -12.62 -10.34
N LEU A 115 -0.46 -11.80 -10.16
CA LEU A 115 -0.49 -10.60 -9.33
C LEU A 115 -0.26 -9.38 -10.22
N LEU A 116 -1.25 -8.50 -10.27
CA LEU A 116 -1.19 -7.25 -11.01
C LEU A 116 -0.97 -6.10 -10.03
N HIS A 117 0.10 -5.36 -10.22
CA HIS A 117 0.33 -4.08 -9.55
C HIS A 117 -0.13 -2.94 -10.44
N LEU A 118 -0.92 -2.05 -9.87
CA LEU A 118 -1.42 -0.85 -10.51
C LEU A 118 -0.69 0.35 -9.91
N GLN A 119 -0.02 1.12 -10.75
CA GLN A 119 0.73 2.29 -10.34
C GLN A 119 0.29 3.49 -11.18
N GLN A 120 -0.14 4.56 -10.53
CA GLN A 120 -0.43 5.80 -11.23
C GLN A 120 0.88 6.39 -11.81
N ASP A 121 0.84 6.74 -13.10
CA ASP A 121 1.98 7.34 -13.81
C ASP A 121 1.92 8.86 -13.75
N GLU A 122 1.82 9.39 -12.54
CA GLU A 122 1.92 10.81 -12.30
C GLU A 122 3.31 11.14 -11.76
N THR A 123 3.88 12.22 -12.27
CA THR A 123 5.11 12.79 -11.73
C THR A 123 4.78 13.54 -10.45
N TYR A 124 5.01 12.91 -9.31
CA TYR A 124 4.93 13.59 -8.03
C TYR A 124 6.22 14.34 -7.78
N SER A 125 6.12 15.58 -7.42
CA SER A 125 7.24 16.32 -6.86
C SER A 125 7.23 16.20 -5.34
N ILE A 126 8.42 16.00 -4.77
CA ILE A 126 8.58 16.20 -3.33
C ILE A 126 8.34 17.67 -3.04
N MET A 127 7.42 17.97 -2.14
CA MET A 127 7.11 19.34 -1.75
C MET A 127 8.35 20.03 -1.17
N ASP A 128 8.51 21.30 -1.52
CA ASP A 128 9.46 22.16 -0.81
C ASP A 128 8.98 22.34 0.64
N ARG A 129 9.84 21.98 1.57
CA ARG A 129 9.54 21.95 3.01
C ARG A 129 10.16 23.11 3.77
N THR A 130 10.84 24.05 3.06
CA THR A 130 11.58 25.17 3.69
C THR A 130 10.68 26.15 4.44
N SER A 131 9.40 26.21 4.04
CA SER A 131 8.37 27.05 4.68
C SER A 131 7.51 26.32 5.70
N TRP A 132 7.72 25.03 5.89
CA TRP A 132 6.92 24.28 6.84
C TRP A 132 7.25 24.68 8.27
N ILE A 133 6.21 24.76 9.10
CA ILE A 133 6.32 25.10 10.50
C ILE A 133 5.77 23.95 11.33
N CYS A 134 6.48 23.54 12.36
CA CYS A 134 5.94 22.63 13.35
C CYS A 134 5.02 23.41 14.30
N ASP A 135 3.71 23.26 14.11
CA ASP A 135 2.73 23.91 14.97
C ASP A 135 2.60 23.22 16.33
N TYR A 136 2.86 21.93 16.39
CA TYR A 136 2.78 21.16 17.62
C TYR A 136 3.70 19.93 17.57
N SER A 137 4.36 19.67 18.70
CA SER A 137 5.01 18.39 18.99
C SER A 137 4.90 18.11 20.48
N ASN A 138 4.44 16.90 20.82
CA ASN A 138 4.33 16.51 22.23
C ASN A 138 5.62 15.88 22.79
N SER A 139 6.65 15.72 21.98
CA SER A 139 7.93 15.16 22.42
C SER A 139 9.08 15.49 21.49
N TRP A 140 10.23 15.84 22.02
CA TRP A 140 11.49 16.00 21.29
C TRP A 140 12.70 15.95 22.24
N HIS A 141 13.86 15.65 21.69
CA HIS A 141 15.10 15.59 22.45
C HIS A 141 16.00 16.80 22.14
N GLU A 142 16.34 17.61 23.14
CA GLU A 142 17.02 18.90 22.98
C GLU A 142 18.34 18.87 22.21
N ASN A 143 19.17 17.88 22.52
CA ASN A 143 20.57 17.89 22.09
C ASN A 143 20.77 17.43 20.63
N PHE A 144 19.81 16.72 20.07
CA PHE A 144 20.05 16.09 18.79
C PHE A 144 19.01 16.38 17.76
N ASN A 145 17.74 16.64 18.14
CA ASN A 145 16.76 16.26 17.19
C ASN A 145 15.47 16.96 17.40
N ASN A 146 15.52 18.23 17.11
CA ASN A 146 14.29 18.92 16.92
C ASN A 146 13.56 18.29 15.72
N HIS A 147 12.26 18.47 15.70
CA HIS A 147 11.36 17.94 14.68
C HIS A 147 11.74 18.35 13.24
N TYR A 148 12.46 19.46 13.02
CA TYR A 148 12.89 19.89 11.66
C TYR A 148 13.84 18.91 10.98
N LYS A 149 14.51 18.06 11.74
CA LYS A 149 15.33 16.97 11.17
C LYS A 149 14.53 15.86 10.49
N MET A 150 13.21 15.82 10.67
CA MET A 150 12.35 14.95 9.89
C MET A 150 12.17 15.44 8.45
N ILE A 151 12.38 16.71 8.20
CA ILE A 151 12.04 17.36 6.94
C ILE A 151 13.21 18.06 6.25
N ASP A 152 14.43 18.02 6.80
CA ASP A 152 15.61 18.70 6.29
C ASP A 152 16.18 18.05 4.99
N GLY A 153 15.74 16.86 4.66
CA GLY A 153 16.18 16.12 3.47
C GLY A 153 17.51 15.38 3.66
N ASP A 154 18.11 15.43 4.84
CA ASP A 154 19.36 14.74 5.16
C ASP A 154 19.04 13.41 5.86
N THR A 155 19.33 12.30 5.18
CA THR A 155 19.09 10.94 5.72
C THR A 155 20.04 10.54 6.85
N THR A 156 21.03 11.36 7.17
CA THR A 156 21.95 11.15 8.31
C THR A 156 21.44 11.79 9.57
N THR A 157 20.50 12.70 9.48
CA THR A 157 19.79 13.31 10.60
C THR A 157 18.50 12.58 10.90
N PHE A 158 17.94 12.78 12.06
CA PHE A 158 16.67 12.16 12.47
C PHE A 158 16.03 12.94 13.62
N TRP A 159 14.73 12.86 13.70
CA TRP A 159 14.01 13.26 14.90
C TRP A 159 14.07 12.15 15.95
N GLU A 160 14.18 12.52 17.21
CA GLU A 160 14.14 11.60 18.33
C GLU A 160 13.20 12.16 19.41
N ALA A 161 12.22 11.35 19.82
CA ALA A 161 11.40 11.68 20.97
C ALA A 161 12.22 11.62 22.27
N ALA A 162 11.82 12.36 23.27
CA ALA A 162 12.34 12.18 24.61
C ALA A 162 12.11 10.74 25.08
N TYR A 163 13.10 10.09 25.63
CA TYR A 163 13.02 8.69 26.05
C TYR A 163 13.02 8.48 27.56
N ASN A 164 13.22 9.55 28.33
CA ASN A 164 13.07 9.55 29.80
C ASN A 164 12.80 10.96 30.33
N SER A 165 12.38 11.06 31.59
CA SER A 165 12.01 12.32 32.23
C SER A 165 13.13 13.34 32.39
N SER A 166 14.40 12.92 32.31
CA SER A 166 15.56 13.84 32.40
C SER A 166 15.96 14.41 31.03
N LYS A 167 15.26 14.03 29.97
CA LYS A 167 15.49 14.42 28.57
C LYS A 167 14.26 15.10 27.95
N THR A 168 13.31 15.45 28.80
CA THR A 168 12.10 16.17 28.41
C THR A 168 12.36 17.66 28.39
N ASP A 169 12.92 18.19 27.32
CA ASP A 169 12.89 19.62 27.08
C ASP A 169 11.57 20.10 26.52
N CYS A 170 10.65 19.19 26.41
CA CYS A 170 9.25 19.45 26.07
C CYS A 170 8.47 20.09 27.23
N ASP A 171 9.07 20.31 28.36
CA ASP A 171 8.40 20.81 29.59
C ASP A 171 7.70 22.16 29.39
N GLU A 172 8.17 22.98 28.48
CA GLU A 172 7.51 24.24 28.13
C GLU A 172 6.14 24.05 27.44
N GLN A 173 5.86 22.83 26.92
CA GLN A 173 4.62 22.51 26.22
C GLN A 173 3.88 21.33 26.85
N GLY A 174 4.27 20.84 27.99
CA GLY A 174 3.66 19.64 28.60
C GLY A 174 4.04 18.36 27.90
N GLY A 175 5.27 18.26 27.37
CA GLY A 175 5.75 17.15 26.58
C GLY A 175 5.77 15.82 27.31
N THR A 176 5.71 14.75 26.56
CA THR A 176 5.74 13.38 27.03
C THR A 176 6.99 12.64 26.57
N PHE A 177 7.46 11.72 27.39
CA PHE A 177 8.47 10.72 27.02
C PHE A 177 7.86 9.32 26.79
N ARG A 178 6.54 9.26 26.63
CA ARG A 178 5.78 8.02 26.40
C ARG A 178 4.87 8.16 25.19
N CYS A 179 4.77 7.09 24.42
CA CYS A 179 3.81 7.02 23.32
C CYS A 179 2.36 7.25 23.81
N PRO A 180 1.49 7.79 22.96
CA PRO A 180 1.77 8.16 21.55
C PRO A 180 2.55 9.46 21.42
N PHE A 181 3.39 9.54 20.39
CA PHE A 181 4.06 10.78 20.00
C PHE A 181 3.28 11.42 18.85
N GLU A 182 3.09 12.73 18.91
CA GLU A 182 2.32 13.51 17.96
C GLU A 182 3.14 14.68 17.44
N ILE A 183 3.12 14.88 16.12
CA ILE A 183 3.78 16.03 15.48
C ILE A 183 2.84 16.57 14.43
N VAL A 184 2.57 17.87 14.47
CA VAL A 184 1.74 18.59 13.53
C VAL A 184 2.59 19.54 12.71
N TRP A 185 2.52 19.35 11.39
CA TRP A 185 3.18 20.20 10.41
C TRP A 185 2.19 21.10 9.69
N ASN A 186 2.39 22.39 9.78
CA ASN A 186 1.71 23.38 8.97
C ASN A 186 2.48 23.54 7.65
N LEU A 187 1.84 23.21 6.55
CA LEU A 187 2.42 23.25 5.21
C LEU A 187 2.35 24.63 4.56
N GLY A 188 1.77 25.61 5.25
CA GLY A 188 1.63 27.00 4.81
C GLY A 188 0.42 27.28 3.93
N ASN A 189 -0.01 26.32 3.11
CA ASN A 189 -1.17 26.42 2.23
C ASN A 189 -1.87 25.06 2.14
N VAL A 190 -3.08 25.05 1.63
CA VAL A 190 -3.79 23.82 1.27
C VAL A 190 -3.17 23.21 0.03
N HIS A 191 -2.83 21.93 0.09
CA HIS A 191 -2.19 21.18 -0.97
C HIS A 191 -2.97 19.91 -1.29
N ASN A 192 -2.95 19.51 -2.55
CA ASN A 192 -3.44 18.19 -2.94
C ASN A 192 -2.34 17.15 -2.69
N LEU A 193 -2.41 16.50 -1.54
CA LEU A 193 -1.43 15.50 -1.14
C LEU A 193 -1.79 14.14 -1.74
N VAL A 194 -0.84 13.49 -2.41
CA VAL A 194 -1.00 12.16 -3.01
C VAL A 194 -0.29 11.05 -2.22
N GLY A 195 0.54 11.44 -1.25
CA GLY A 195 1.23 10.48 -0.41
C GLY A 195 2.15 11.13 0.60
N VAL A 196 2.65 10.32 1.51
CA VAL A 196 3.68 10.67 2.49
C VAL A 196 4.75 9.60 2.48
N SER A 197 5.99 10.00 2.56
CA SER A 197 7.13 9.09 2.73
C SER A 197 7.69 9.25 4.14
N LEU A 198 7.74 8.13 4.87
CA LEU A 198 8.35 8.07 6.19
C LEU A 198 9.61 7.20 6.11
N THR A 199 10.74 7.77 6.49
CA THR A 199 12.01 7.05 6.54
C THR A 199 12.36 6.77 8.00
N ARG A 200 12.45 5.49 8.34
CA ARG A 200 12.90 5.07 9.66
C ARG A 200 14.43 5.18 9.75
N ARG A 201 14.94 5.54 10.93
CA ARG A 201 16.38 5.56 11.21
C ARG A 201 16.99 4.19 10.93
N ALA A 202 18.10 4.15 10.23
CA ALA A 202 18.83 2.92 9.94
C ALA A 202 19.32 2.24 11.24
N ASN A 203 19.22 0.93 11.30
CA ASN A 203 19.66 0.10 12.43
C ASN A 203 18.95 0.40 13.78
N ASN A 204 17.80 1.04 13.72
CA ASN A 204 16.99 1.31 14.88
C ASN A 204 15.52 0.97 14.62
N ALA A 205 14.90 0.26 15.55
CA ALA A 205 13.56 -0.27 15.43
C ALA A 205 12.53 0.54 16.26
N ASP A 206 12.80 1.81 16.54
CA ASP A 206 12.01 2.59 17.49
C ASP A 206 10.68 3.10 16.94
N LEU A 207 10.53 3.24 15.64
CA LEU A 207 9.26 3.57 15.00
C LEU A 207 8.57 2.29 14.53
N TYR A 208 7.54 1.87 15.24
CA TYR A 208 6.82 0.64 14.95
C TYR A 208 5.53 0.89 14.20
N THR A 209 4.59 1.59 14.81
CA THR A 209 3.25 1.80 14.28
C THR A 209 2.85 3.26 14.40
N GLY A 210 1.95 3.67 13.55
CA GLY A 210 1.38 5.01 13.61
C GLY A 210 0.35 5.24 12.52
N TYR A 211 -0.07 6.47 12.41
CA TYR A 211 -0.96 6.91 11.36
C TYR A 211 -0.67 8.37 10.98
N VAL A 212 -1.12 8.73 9.80
CA VAL A 212 -1.07 10.12 9.31
C VAL A 212 -2.50 10.63 9.20
N GLU A 213 -2.72 11.82 9.70
CA GLU A 213 -3.96 12.57 9.55
C GLU A 213 -3.67 13.86 8.77
N VAL A 214 -4.66 14.35 8.08
CA VAL A 214 -4.62 15.63 7.36
C VAL A 214 -5.78 16.51 7.79
N SER A 215 -5.57 17.82 7.76
CA SER A 215 -6.58 18.82 8.07
C SER A 215 -6.38 20.07 7.21
N GLU A 216 -7.45 20.73 6.82
CA GLU A 216 -7.41 22.04 6.15
C GLU A 216 -7.56 23.21 7.15
N ASP A 217 -8.01 22.94 8.37
CA ASP A 217 -8.40 23.95 9.37
C ASP A 217 -7.73 23.78 10.73
N ASN A 218 -6.87 22.78 10.89
CA ASN A 218 -6.20 22.39 12.15
C ASN A 218 -7.17 22.04 13.29
N VAL A 219 -8.43 21.75 12.97
CA VAL A 219 -9.50 21.41 13.93
C VAL A 219 -10.10 20.04 13.58
N ASN A 220 -10.46 19.88 12.29
CA ASN A 220 -11.08 18.67 11.78
C ASN A 220 -10.03 17.80 11.08
N TRP A 221 -9.65 16.68 11.70
CA TRP A 221 -8.61 15.79 11.21
C TRP A 221 -9.20 14.54 10.57
N THR A 222 -8.64 14.16 9.44
CA THR A 222 -8.99 12.93 8.71
C THR A 222 -7.80 12.00 8.65
N LYS A 223 -7.95 10.80 9.20
CA LYS A 223 -6.95 9.75 9.08
C LYS A 223 -6.89 9.24 7.65
N VAL A 224 -5.72 9.36 7.01
CA VAL A 224 -5.52 9.00 5.61
C VAL A 224 -4.71 7.72 5.43
N VAL A 225 -3.81 7.40 6.35
CA VAL A 225 -3.03 6.17 6.31
C VAL A 225 -2.59 5.74 7.70
N ALA A 226 -2.55 4.45 7.93
CA ALA A 226 -1.85 3.83 9.05
C ALA A 226 -0.61 3.08 8.53
N PHE A 227 0.43 3.00 9.35
CA PHE A 227 1.63 2.25 9.01
C PHE A 227 2.03 1.34 10.17
N ASP A 228 2.61 0.19 9.83
CA ASP A 228 3.14 -0.80 10.75
C ASP A 228 4.47 -1.32 10.23
N PHE A 229 5.54 -1.06 10.96
CA PHE A 229 6.90 -1.54 10.65
C PHE A 229 7.31 -2.76 11.49
N ILE A 230 6.42 -3.32 12.31
CA ILE A 230 6.73 -4.48 13.16
C ILE A 230 6.77 -5.75 12.32
N SER A 231 5.95 -5.82 11.28
CA SER A 231 5.79 -6.97 10.40
C SER A 231 6.76 -7.00 9.21
N GLN A 232 7.80 -6.19 9.23
CA GLN A 232 8.82 -6.15 8.18
C GLN A 232 10.15 -6.78 8.60
#